data_c64670cf3d9be3fb3bc3c65d889fe68d
#
_entry.id   c64670cf3d9be3fb3bc3c65d889fe68d
#
_cell.length_a   1.000
_cell.length_b   1.000
_cell.length_c   1.000
_cell.angle_alpha   90.00
_cell.angle_beta   90.00
_cell.angle_gamma   90.00
#
_symmetry.space_group_name_H-M   'P 1'
#
loop_
_entity.id
_entity.type
_entity.pdbx_description
1 polymer ?
#
loop_
_entity_poly.entity_id
_entity_poly.type
_entity_poly.pdbx_seq_one_letter_code
_entity_poly.pdbx_strand_id
1 'polypeptide(L)'
;MDLRLKEILAQRGLTLKTFAQMSGISQSNLSNYLNGNISPTLDTLNKIATNLNIEVVELFKEKEQIEFYAKYEGTLYTISKGDILKIIKNK
;
A
#
# COMPACT_ATOMS: atom_id res chain seq x y z
N MET A 1 1.55 -2.93 -10.35
CA MET A 1 1.48 -2.16 -9.10
C MET A 1 2.76 -2.38 -8.33
N ASP A 2 3.43 -1.32 -7.98
CA ASP A 2 4.74 -1.39 -7.33
C ASP A 2 4.61 -0.98 -5.87
N LEU A 3 4.53 -1.97 -4.99
CA LEU A 3 4.32 -1.75 -3.58
C LEU A 3 5.64 -1.55 -2.85
N ARG A 4 5.61 -0.68 -1.84
CA ARG A 4 6.74 -0.48 -0.93
C ARG A 4 6.77 -1.50 0.20
N LEU A 5 5.95 -2.53 0.13
CA LEU A 5 5.79 -3.49 1.22
C LEU A 5 7.11 -4.13 1.64
N LYS A 6 7.93 -4.57 0.69
CA LYS A 6 9.23 -5.17 0.99
C LYS A 6 10.12 -4.22 1.76
N GLU A 7 10.16 -2.96 1.32
CA GLU A 7 10.93 -1.90 1.96
C GLU A 7 10.43 -1.65 3.38
N ILE A 8 9.11 -1.54 3.55
CA ILE A 8 8.50 -1.27 4.85
C ILE A 8 8.77 -2.42 5.82
N LEU A 9 8.63 -3.65 5.38
CA LEU A 9 8.92 -4.81 6.22
C LEU A 9 10.38 -4.82 6.66
N ALA A 10 11.30 -4.53 5.74
CA ALA A 10 12.72 -4.47 6.05
C ALA A 10 13.02 -3.38 7.09
N GLN A 11 12.42 -2.20 6.95
CA GLN A 11 12.58 -1.11 7.90
C GLN A 11 12.09 -1.47 9.29
N ARG A 12 11.11 -2.34 9.39
CA ARG A 12 10.53 -2.76 10.67
C ARG A 12 11.14 -4.05 11.21
N GLY A 13 12.10 -4.63 10.51
CA GLY A 13 12.72 -5.87 10.92
C GLY A 13 11.78 -7.07 10.87
N LEU A 14 10.77 -7.02 10.00
CA LEU A 14 9.79 -8.08 9.84
C LEU A 14 10.14 -8.96 8.66
N THR A 15 10.07 -10.29 8.86
CA THR A 15 10.17 -11.24 7.76
C THR A 15 8.81 -11.40 7.11
N LEU A 16 8.81 -11.91 5.88
CA LEU A 16 7.56 -12.21 5.18
C LEU A 16 6.74 -13.25 5.94
N LYS A 17 7.39 -14.26 6.50
CA LYS A 17 6.74 -15.30 7.30
C LYS A 17 6.05 -14.69 8.52
N THR A 18 6.75 -13.83 9.26
CA THR A 18 6.18 -13.18 10.44
C THR A 18 5.00 -12.31 10.07
N PHE A 19 5.11 -11.54 9.01
CA PHE A 19 4.02 -10.69 8.57
C PHE A 19 2.82 -11.49 8.07
N ALA A 20 3.06 -12.62 7.43
CA ALA A 20 1.98 -13.53 7.03
C ALA A 20 1.17 -13.98 8.26
N GLN A 21 1.87 -14.33 9.33
CA GLN A 21 1.22 -14.72 10.58
C GLN A 21 0.43 -13.56 11.20
N MET A 22 1.00 -12.37 11.21
CA MET A 22 0.35 -11.18 11.77
C MET A 22 -0.92 -10.82 11.01
N SER A 23 -0.86 -10.85 9.69
CA SER A 23 -1.93 -10.34 8.84
C SER A 23 -3.00 -11.38 8.51
N GLY A 24 -2.68 -12.65 8.66
CA GLY A 24 -3.56 -13.72 8.21
C GLY A 24 -3.56 -13.92 6.70
N ILE A 25 -2.63 -13.29 6.00
CA ILE A 25 -2.46 -13.46 4.56
C ILE A 25 -1.39 -14.53 4.35
N SER A 26 -1.61 -15.46 3.42
CA SER A 26 -0.64 -16.53 3.18
C SER A 26 0.70 -15.95 2.71
N GLN A 27 1.79 -16.57 3.11
CA GLN A 27 3.12 -16.16 2.68
C GLN A 27 3.26 -16.21 1.16
N SER A 28 2.64 -17.21 0.54
CA SER A 28 2.62 -17.35 -0.91
C SER A 28 1.95 -16.15 -1.60
N ASN A 29 0.81 -15.71 -1.09
CA ASN A 29 0.12 -14.56 -1.64
C ASN A 29 0.94 -13.29 -1.45
N LEU A 30 1.53 -13.11 -0.26
CA LEU A 30 2.39 -11.95 -0.02
C LEU A 30 3.56 -11.91 -0.98
N SER A 31 4.19 -13.07 -1.22
CA SER A 31 5.29 -13.18 -2.16
C SER A 31 4.84 -12.78 -3.58
N ASN A 32 3.67 -13.23 -3.99
CA ASN A 32 3.12 -12.88 -5.30
C ASN A 32 2.86 -11.38 -5.43
N TYR A 33 2.39 -10.73 -4.37
CA TYR A 33 2.19 -9.28 -4.36
C TYR A 33 3.53 -8.55 -4.49
N LEU A 34 4.55 -9.02 -3.77
CA LEU A 34 5.88 -8.41 -3.82
C LEU A 34 6.54 -8.55 -5.19
N ASN A 35 6.29 -9.66 -5.87
CA ASN A 35 6.87 -9.94 -7.17
C ASN A 35 6.04 -9.38 -8.34
N GLY A 36 4.89 -8.78 -8.04
CA GLY A 36 4.02 -8.24 -9.07
C GLY A 36 3.24 -9.27 -9.86
N ASN A 37 3.24 -10.53 -9.41
CA ASN A 37 2.52 -11.61 -10.11
C ASN A 37 1.01 -11.48 -9.95
N ILE A 38 0.56 -10.95 -8.83
CA ILE A 38 -0.85 -10.74 -8.52
C ILE A 38 -0.99 -9.35 -7.91
N SER A 39 -2.04 -8.64 -8.29
CA SER A 39 -2.37 -7.35 -7.67
C SER A 39 -3.32 -7.59 -6.50
N PRO A 40 -3.03 -7.07 -5.30
CA PRO A 40 -3.93 -7.23 -4.17
C PRO A 40 -5.22 -6.42 -4.37
N THR A 41 -6.31 -6.92 -3.80
CA THR A 41 -7.57 -6.16 -3.77
C THR A 41 -7.47 -5.03 -2.75
N LEU A 42 -8.42 -4.10 -2.80
CA LEU A 42 -8.46 -3.01 -1.83
C LEU A 42 -8.60 -3.55 -0.40
N ASP A 43 -9.43 -4.58 -0.22
CA ASP A 43 -9.58 -5.22 1.09
C ASP A 43 -8.26 -5.78 1.61
N THR A 44 -7.49 -6.42 0.73
CA THR A 44 -6.18 -6.95 1.09
C THR A 44 -5.21 -5.82 1.43
N LEU A 45 -5.22 -4.74 0.66
CA LEU A 45 -4.39 -3.57 0.93
C LEU A 45 -4.72 -2.96 2.29
N ASN A 46 -6.01 -2.87 2.62
CA ASN A 46 -6.44 -2.40 3.93
C ASN A 46 -5.93 -3.29 5.06
N LYS A 47 -5.99 -4.61 4.87
CA LYS A 47 -5.50 -5.57 5.85
C LYS A 47 -4.01 -5.41 6.07
N ILE A 48 -3.25 -5.26 5.00
CA ILE A 48 -1.80 -5.04 5.08
C ILE A 48 -1.50 -3.74 5.83
N ALA A 49 -2.13 -2.65 5.43
CA ALA A 49 -1.90 -1.35 6.03
C ALA A 49 -2.28 -1.31 7.50
N THR A 50 -3.41 -1.91 7.86
CA THR A 50 -3.86 -1.98 9.26
C THR A 50 -2.85 -2.71 10.13
N ASN A 51 -2.32 -3.83 9.65
CA ASN A 51 -1.33 -4.60 10.40
C ASN A 51 0.01 -3.87 10.54
N LEU A 52 0.30 -2.94 9.64
CA LEU A 52 1.50 -2.10 9.70
C LEU A 52 1.24 -0.76 10.38
N ASN A 53 -0.01 -0.49 10.75
CA ASN A 53 -0.43 0.76 11.36
C ASN A 53 -0.09 1.98 10.49
N ILE A 54 -0.35 1.85 9.20
CA ILE A 54 -0.15 2.92 8.22
C ILE A 54 -1.40 3.09 7.38
N GLU A 55 -1.45 4.18 6.61
CA GLU A 55 -2.50 4.38 5.63
C GLU A 55 -2.23 3.53 4.39
N VAL A 56 -3.29 3.08 3.70
CA VAL A 56 -3.13 2.27 2.50
C VAL A 56 -2.26 2.96 1.46
N VAL A 57 -2.43 4.28 1.30
CA VAL A 57 -1.67 5.05 0.31
C VAL A 57 -0.16 5.00 0.55
N GLU A 58 0.26 4.78 1.80
CA GLU A 58 1.68 4.69 2.13
C GLU A 58 2.34 3.41 1.61
N LEU A 59 1.54 2.44 1.15
CA LEU A 59 2.06 1.23 0.52
C LEU A 59 2.57 1.48 -0.90
N PHE A 60 2.26 2.64 -1.46
CA PHE A 60 2.61 2.97 -2.84
C PHE A 60 3.72 4.00 -2.89
N LYS A 61 4.46 4.01 -4.01
CA LYS A 61 5.41 5.09 -4.28
C LYS A 61 4.63 6.36 -4.57
N GLU A 62 5.26 7.51 -4.38
CA GLU A 62 4.60 8.82 -4.50
C GLU A 62 3.82 8.96 -5.81
N LYS A 63 4.41 8.55 -6.93
CA LYS A 63 3.77 8.58 -8.23
C LYS A 63 2.45 7.81 -8.25
N GLU A 64 2.44 6.63 -7.65
CA GLU A 64 1.28 5.76 -7.64
C GLU A 64 0.25 6.16 -6.59
N GLN A 65 0.66 6.92 -5.58
CA GLN A 65 -0.28 7.45 -4.58
C GLN A 65 -1.31 8.35 -5.23
N ILE A 66 -0.90 9.16 -6.19
CA ILE A 66 -1.80 10.04 -6.92
C ILE A 66 -2.82 9.21 -7.70
N GLU A 67 -2.37 8.17 -8.39
CA GLU A 67 -3.24 7.27 -9.14
C GLU A 67 -4.22 6.55 -8.22
N PHE A 68 -3.76 6.15 -7.04
CA PHE A 68 -4.61 5.49 -6.05
C PHE A 68 -5.77 6.40 -5.64
N TYR A 69 -5.51 7.66 -5.30
CA TYR A 69 -6.55 8.59 -4.92
C TYR A 69 -7.53 8.82 -6.07
N ALA A 70 -7.04 9.00 -7.28
CA ALA A 70 -7.90 9.19 -8.45
C ALA A 70 -8.82 8.00 -8.70
N LYS A 71 -8.32 6.78 -8.45
CA LYS A 71 -9.07 5.55 -8.74
C LYS A 71 -10.03 5.16 -7.62
N TYR A 72 -9.61 5.27 -6.36
CA TYR A 72 -10.35 4.69 -5.24
C TYR A 72 -11.06 5.73 -4.37
N GLU A 73 -10.52 6.92 -4.25
CA GLU A 73 -11.12 7.96 -3.41
C GLU A 73 -12.15 8.80 -4.16
N GLY A 74 -12.09 8.81 -5.47
CA GLY A 74 -13.15 9.31 -6.32
C GLY A 74 -13.39 10.81 -6.35
N THR A 75 -13.23 11.48 -5.24
CA THR A 75 -13.49 12.93 -5.14
C THR A 75 -12.32 13.79 -5.57
N LEU A 76 -11.16 13.16 -5.75
CA LEU A 76 -9.92 13.89 -6.00
C LEU A 76 -9.75 14.33 -7.44
N TYR A 77 -10.58 13.85 -8.34
CA TYR A 77 -10.48 14.23 -9.74
C TYR A 77 -10.79 15.71 -9.99
N THR A 78 -11.42 16.37 -9.03
CA THR A 78 -11.69 17.81 -9.10
C THR A 78 -10.56 18.65 -8.51
N ILE A 79 -9.56 18.01 -7.94
CA ILE A 79 -8.44 18.65 -7.26
C ILE A 79 -7.22 18.63 -8.18
N SER A 80 -6.44 19.70 -8.20
CA SER A 80 -5.23 19.74 -9.01
C SER A 80 -4.20 18.72 -8.49
N LYS A 81 -3.28 18.35 -9.37
CA LYS A 81 -2.22 17.42 -9.00
C LYS A 81 -1.39 17.93 -7.81
N GLY A 82 -1.15 19.24 -7.76
CA GLY A 82 -0.42 19.85 -6.64
C GLY A 82 -1.19 19.73 -5.34
N ASP A 83 -2.51 19.89 -5.38
CA ASP A 83 -3.35 19.75 -4.20
C ASP A 83 -3.36 18.32 -3.68
N ILE A 84 -3.37 17.33 -4.56
CA ILE A 84 -3.31 15.93 -4.16
C ILE A 84 -2.00 15.65 -3.44
N LEU A 85 -0.88 16.13 -3.98
CA LEU A 85 0.44 15.96 -3.35
C LEU A 85 0.50 16.64 -2.00
N LYS A 86 -0.11 17.80 -1.87
CA LYS A 86 -0.17 18.53 -0.60
C LYS A 86 -0.95 17.74 0.46
N ILE A 87 -2.07 17.16 0.09
CA ILE A 87 -2.86 16.32 0.99
C ILE A 87 -2.03 15.13 1.47
N ILE A 88 -1.35 14.45 0.56
CA ILE A 88 -0.51 13.30 0.89
C ILE A 88 0.61 13.70 1.86
N LYS A 89 1.28 14.82 1.61
CA LYS A 89 2.41 15.26 2.42
C LYS A 89 2.00 15.76 3.80
N ASN A 90 0.78 16.19 3.96
CA ASN A 90 0.28 16.72 5.24
C ASN A 90 -0.27 15.66 6.17
N LYS A 91 -0.21 14.41 5.78
CA LYS A 91 -0.62 13.31 6.65
C LYS A 91 0.50 12.86 7.63
#